data_bd28358de7045cbfe35a42b0584edab9
#
_entry.id   bd28358de7045cbfe35a42b0584edab9
#
_cell.length_a   1.000
_cell.length_b   1.000
_cell.length_c   1.000
_cell.angle_alpha   90.00
_cell.angle_beta   90.00
_cell.angle_gamma   90.00
#
_symmetry.space_group_name_H-M   'P 1'
#
loop_
_entity.id
_entity.type
_entity.pdbx_description
1 polymer ?
#
loop_
_entity_poly.entity_id
_entity_poly.type
_entity_poly.pdbx_seq_one_letter_code
_entity_poly.pdbx_strand_id
1 'polypeptide(L)'
;MPMANGFLDKSSFKKEFFYKLEVGFCEYDFLFQVNDHPKSPHIFNNNYPFYTNKSDFMKKHFKKYYNWSKKFLRKKSRIIEIGSNDGTFLKNYKISGFTHLGIEPSKNVAD
;
A
#
# COMPACT_ATOMS: atom_id res chain seq x y z
N MET A 1 3.85 -20.64 0.21
CA MET A 1 2.43 -20.22 0.08
C MET A 1 2.21 -19.52 -1.26
N PRO A 2 1.00 -19.53 -1.82
CA PRO A 2 0.68 -18.72 -3.00
C PRO A 2 0.67 -17.23 -2.66
N MET A 3 0.70 -16.40 -3.71
CA MET A 3 0.58 -14.95 -3.54
C MET A 3 -0.84 -14.55 -3.17
N ALA A 4 -1.00 -13.77 -2.10
CA ALA A 4 -2.32 -13.34 -1.60
C ALA A 4 -3.11 -12.47 -2.61
N ASN A 5 -2.43 -11.79 -3.53
CA ASN A 5 -3.01 -10.96 -4.58
C ASN A 5 -2.92 -11.59 -5.99
N GLY A 6 -2.57 -12.87 -6.07
CA GLY A 6 -2.45 -13.61 -7.32
C GLY A 6 -3.77 -14.30 -7.67
N PHE A 7 -4.80 -13.55 -8.04
CA PHE A 7 -6.07 -14.13 -8.52
C PHE A 7 -5.88 -14.69 -9.92
N LEU A 8 -5.99 -16.01 -10.03
CA LEU A 8 -5.73 -16.74 -11.27
C LEU A 8 -7.00 -17.39 -11.83
N ASP A 9 -7.11 -17.39 -13.14
CA ASP A 9 -8.08 -18.23 -13.84
C ASP A 9 -7.69 -19.71 -13.75
N LYS A 10 -8.67 -20.61 -13.82
CA LYS A 10 -8.49 -22.06 -13.74
C LYS A 10 -7.40 -22.60 -14.69
N SER A 11 -7.31 -22.03 -15.89
CA SER A 11 -6.28 -22.39 -16.88
C SER A 11 -4.85 -22.07 -16.45
N SER A 12 -4.69 -21.16 -15.51
CA SER A 12 -3.40 -20.66 -15.02
C SER A 12 -2.94 -21.33 -13.71
N PHE A 13 -3.75 -22.17 -13.07
CA PHE A 13 -3.41 -22.80 -11.78
C PHE A 13 -2.11 -23.60 -11.80
N LYS A 14 -1.79 -24.25 -12.94
CA LYS A 14 -0.52 -24.98 -13.08
C LYS A 14 0.72 -24.09 -13.09
N LYS A 15 0.55 -22.79 -13.29
CA LYS A 15 1.61 -21.78 -13.33
C LYS A 15 1.59 -20.89 -12.08
N GLU A 16 0.81 -21.26 -11.07
CA GLU A 16 0.73 -20.50 -9.83
C GLU A 16 2.10 -20.37 -9.17
N PHE A 17 2.43 -19.14 -8.80
CA PHE A 17 3.69 -18.84 -8.13
C PHE A 17 3.56 -19.08 -6.62
N PHE A 18 4.46 -19.91 -6.10
CA PHE A 18 4.58 -20.20 -4.67
C PHE A 18 5.91 -19.67 -4.13
N TYR A 19 5.90 -19.19 -2.92
CA TYR A 19 7.12 -18.81 -2.20
C TYR A 19 7.10 -19.36 -0.78
N LYS A 20 8.31 -19.50 -0.20
CA LYS A 20 8.48 -19.92 1.18
C LYS A 20 8.30 -18.70 2.08
N LEU A 21 7.29 -18.73 2.95
CA LEU A 21 7.12 -17.70 3.97
C LEU A 21 7.92 -18.11 5.20
N GLU A 22 9.00 -17.42 5.45
CA GLU A 22 9.80 -17.54 6.67
C GLU A 22 9.80 -16.21 7.40
N VAL A 23 9.64 -16.26 8.71
CA VAL A 23 9.69 -15.07 9.58
C VAL A 23 10.83 -15.22 10.57
N GLY A 24 11.46 -14.12 10.91
CA GLY A 24 12.52 -14.03 11.88
C GLY A 24 12.27 -12.92 12.90
N PHE A 25 12.87 -13.09 14.05
CA PHE A 25 12.90 -12.08 15.10
C PHE A 25 14.36 -11.71 15.40
N CYS A 26 14.71 -10.46 15.31
CA CYS A 26 16.01 -9.96 15.68
C CYS A 26 16.03 -9.58 17.16
N GLU A 27 16.88 -10.26 17.95
CA GLU A 27 16.98 -10.00 19.39
C GLU A 27 17.72 -8.70 19.73
N TYR A 28 18.43 -8.09 18.76
CA TYR A 28 19.17 -6.85 19.00
C TYR A 28 18.30 -5.60 18.85
N ASP A 29 17.45 -5.55 17.84
CA ASP A 29 16.60 -4.40 17.54
C ASP A 29 15.10 -4.69 17.74
N PHE A 30 14.79 -5.91 18.18
CA PHE A 30 13.43 -6.41 18.43
C PHE A 30 12.52 -6.37 17.19
N LEU A 31 13.11 -6.41 16.01
CA LEU A 31 12.36 -6.40 14.76
C LEU A 31 11.86 -7.81 14.41
N PHE A 32 10.57 -7.94 14.20
CA PHE A 32 9.95 -9.13 13.62
C PHE A 32 9.67 -8.88 12.14
N GLN A 33 10.23 -9.71 11.27
CA GLN A 33 10.18 -9.49 9.82
C GLN A 33 10.13 -10.78 9.02
N VAL A 34 9.78 -10.67 7.77
CA VAL A 34 9.93 -11.75 6.78
C VAL A 34 11.39 -11.83 6.37
N ASN A 35 12.00 -13.04 6.43
CA ASN A 35 13.41 -13.24 6.10
C ASN A 35 13.68 -13.12 4.60
N ASP A 36 12.74 -13.60 3.78
CA ASP A 36 12.80 -13.48 2.33
C ASP A 36 11.42 -13.09 1.80
N HIS A 37 11.39 -12.37 0.71
CA HIS A 37 10.14 -11.93 0.10
C HIS A 37 10.18 -12.11 -1.43
N PRO A 38 9.04 -12.33 -2.07
CA PRO A 38 8.95 -12.36 -3.51
C PRO A 38 9.46 -11.05 -4.12
N LYS A 39 10.06 -11.13 -5.30
CA LYS A 39 10.47 -9.93 -6.02
C LYS A 39 9.28 -8.98 -6.21
N SER A 40 9.52 -7.69 -6.07
CA SER A 40 8.50 -6.64 -6.12
C SER A 40 7.50 -6.77 -7.29
N PRO A 41 7.92 -7.13 -8.54
CA PRO A 41 6.97 -7.31 -9.64
C PRO A 41 5.96 -8.45 -9.47
N HIS A 42 6.22 -9.43 -8.59
CA HIS A 42 5.25 -10.47 -8.28
C HIS A 42 4.16 -9.97 -7.34
N ILE A 43 4.45 -8.94 -6.53
CA ILE A 43 3.53 -8.37 -5.55
C ILE A 43 2.84 -7.14 -6.13
N PHE A 44 3.63 -6.22 -6.69
CA PHE A 44 3.18 -4.92 -7.20
C PHE A 44 3.35 -4.90 -8.71
N ASN A 45 2.26 -5.03 -9.43
CA ASN A 45 2.22 -5.08 -10.89
C ASN A 45 0.98 -4.34 -11.43
N ASN A 46 0.83 -4.32 -12.74
CA ASN A 46 -0.28 -3.61 -13.40
C ASN A 46 -1.66 -4.27 -13.21
N ASN A 47 -1.72 -5.41 -12.52
CA ASN A 47 -2.97 -6.12 -12.20
C ASN A 47 -3.21 -6.16 -10.68
N TYR A 48 -2.67 -5.20 -9.94
CA TYR A 48 -2.85 -5.13 -8.49
C TYR A 48 -4.34 -4.95 -8.16
N PRO A 49 -4.96 -5.88 -7.39
CA PRO A 49 -6.42 -5.93 -7.29
C PRO A 49 -7.02 -5.02 -6.22
N PHE A 50 -6.20 -4.48 -5.33
CA PHE A 50 -6.71 -3.77 -4.16
C PHE A 50 -6.68 -2.25 -4.36
N TYR A 51 -7.88 -1.68 -4.40
CA TYR A 51 -8.10 -0.23 -4.45
C TYR A 51 -8.65 0.25 -3.10
N THR A 52 -7.95 1.15 -2.46
CA THR A 52 -8.33 1.69 -1.15
C THR A 52 -9.68 2.40 -1.18
N ASN A 53 -10.01 3.07 -2.28
CA ASN A 53 -11.29 3.78 -2.44
C ASN A 53 -12.52 2.87 -2.51
N LYS A 54 -12.34 1.57 -2.68
CA LYS A 54 -13.44 0.58 -2.65
C LYS A 54 -13.88 0.24 -1.23
N SER A 55 -13.09 0.61 -0.22
CA SER A 55 -13.39 0.36 1.19
C SER A 55 -13.89 1.63 1.89
N ASP A 56 -15.17 1.66 2.26
CA ASP A 56 -15.72 2.77 3.03
C ASP A 56 -15.11 2.86 4.44
N PHE A 57 -14.72 1.71 5.00
CA PHE A 57 -13.98 1.67 6.25
C PHE A 57 -12.64 2.42 6.12
N MET A 58 -11.85 2.13 5.08
CA MET A 58 -10.57 2.78 4.87
C MET A 58 -10.71 4.28 4.57
N LYS A 59 -11.72 4.68 3.81
CA LYS A 59 -12.01 6.11 3.60
C LYS A 59 -12.28 6.84 4.91
N LYS A 60 -13.09 6.25 5.79
CA LYS A 60 -13.39 6.81 7.12
C LYS A 60 -12.13 6.83 8.01
N HIS A 61 -11.34 5.76 7.99
CA HIS A 61 -10.08 5.65 8.73
C HIS A 61 -9.11 6.76 8.31
N PHE A 62 -8.86 6.93 7.02
CA PHE A 62 -7.96 7.95 6.50
C PHE A 62 -8.47 9.38 6.75
N LYS A 63 -9.78 9.60 6.71
CA LYS A 63 -10.35 10.89 7.11
C LYS A 63 -10.07 11.20 8.58
N LYS A 64 -10.22 10.21 9.46
CA LYS A 64 -9.91 10.34 10.90
C LYS A 64 -8.43 10.63 11.11
N TYR A 65 -7.55 9.87 10.44
CA TYR A 65 -6.11 10.08 10.53
C TYR A 65 -5.69 11.47 10.01
N TYR A 66 -6.23 11.90 8.87
CA TYR A 66 -6.03 13.26 8.36
C TYR A 66 -6.41 14.32 9.41
N ASN A 67 -7.59 14.20 10.02
CA ASN A 67 -8.06 15.17 11.03
C ASN A 67 -7.14 15.23 12.25
N TRP A 68 -6.51 14.11 12.60
CA TRP A 68 -5.51 14.07 13.66
C TRP A 68 -4.18 14.67 13.20
N SER A 69 -3.66 14.27 12.05
CA SER A 69 -2.32 14.67 11.58
C SER A 69 -2.23 16.13 11.15
N LYS A 70 -3.31 16.72 10.64
CA LYS A 70 -3.31 18.13 10.21
C LYS A 70 -2.94 19.11 11.32
N LYS A 71 -3.09 18.74 12.59
CA LYS A 71 -2.69 19.57 13.75
C LYS A 71 -1.18 19.85 13.79
N PHE A 72 -0.39 18.97 13.19
CA PHE A 72 1.08 19.05 13.17
C PHE A 72 1.60 19.73 11.90
N LEU A 73 0.72 20.07 10.94
CA LEU A 73 1.08 20.64 9.66
C LEU A 73 1.03 22.16 9.70
N ARG A 74 1.98 22.78 8.98
CA ARG A 74 2.02 24.21 8.73
C ARG A 74 1.48 24.49 7.32
N LYS A 75 1.06 25.73 7.04
CA LYS A 75 0.51 26.13 5.74
C LYS A 75 1.36 25.75 4.51
N LYS A 76 2.68 25.66 4.67
CA LYS A 76 3.63 25.29 3.61
C LYS A 76 4.12 23.84 3.70
N SER A 77 3.53 23.00 4.54
CA SER A 77 3.92 21.58 4.65
C SER A 77 3.69 20.87 3.32
N ARG A 78 4.62 19.97 3.00
CA ARG A 78 4.54 19.06 1.85
C ARG A 78 4.26 17.67 2.38
N ILE A 79 3.37 16.95 1.73
CA ILE A 79 2.95 15.61 2.13
C ILE A 79 3.49 14.61 1.12
N ILE A 80 4.20 13.60 1.59
CA ILE A 80 4.65 12.48 0.77
C ILE A 80 4.07 11.20 1.38
N GLU A 81 3.40 10.42 0.55
CA GLU A 81 2.90 9.09 0.93
C GLU A 81 3.62 8.03 0.10
N ILE A 82 4.29 7.09 0.77
CA ILE A 82 4.94 5.94 0.15
C ILE A 82 3.97 4.75 0.24
N GLY A 83 3.67 4.10 -0.91
CA GLY A 83 2.61 3.12 -1.01
C GLY A 83 1.23 3.79 -1.04
N SER A 84 1.09 4.84 -1.84
CA SER A 84 -0.11 5.71 -1.84
C SER A 84 -1.36 5.04 -2.40
N ASN A 85 -1.22 3.86 -3.02
CA ASN A 85 -2.30 3.19 -3.72
C ASN A 85 -3.03 4.17 -4.67
N ASP A 86 -4.34 4.25 -4.64
CA ASP A 86 -5.16 5.14 -5.46
C ASP A 86 -5.30 6.58 -4.92
N GLY A 87 -4.40 7.00 -4.04
CA GLY A 87 -4.36 8.34 -3.47
C GLY A 87 -5.52 8.68 -2.53
N THR A 88 -6.30 7.70 -2.10
CA THR A 88 -7.47 7.92 -1.22
C THR A 88 -7.11 8.69 0.06
N PHE A 89 -5.96 8.43 0.65
CA PHE A 89 -5.49 9.18 1.81
C PHE A 89 -5.05 10.60 1.43
N LEU A 90 -4.21 10.75 0.39
CA LEU A 90 -3.70 12.03 -0.10
C LEU A 90 -4.80 13.00 -0.53
N LYS A 91 -5.92 12.48 -1.02
CA LYS A 91 -7.08 13.28 -1.40
C LYS A 91 -7.55 14.21 -0.28
N ASN A 92 -7.42 13.81 0.99
CA ASN A 92 -7.78 14.64 2.12
C ASN A 92 -6.88 15.88 2.25
N TYR A 93 -5.59 15.74 1.95
CA TYR A 93 -4.63 16.86 1.96
C TYR A 93 -4.79 17.73 0.73
N LYS A 94 -5.03 17.15 -0.45
CA LYS A 94 -5.31 17.86 -1.70
C LYS A 94 -6.48 18.83 -1.55
N ILE A 95 -7.60 18.35 -1.03
CA ILE A 95 -8.82 19.16 -0.80
C ILE A 95 -8.53 20.34 0.14
N SER A 96 -7.57 20.19 1.06
CA SER A 96 -7.17 21.23 2.01
C SER A 96 -6.02 22.13 1.49
N GLY A 97 -5.63 21.97 0.23
CA GLY A 97 -4.65 22.85 -0.43
C GLY A 97 -3.18 22.54 -0.10
N PHE A 98 -2.87 21.38 0.50
CA PHE A 98 -1.49 20.99 0.72
C PHE A 98 -0.83 20.49 -0.56
N THR A 99 0.43 20.86 -0.77
CA THR A 99 1.28 20.22 -1.78
C THR A 99 1.50 18.76 -1.37
N HIS A 100 1.29 17.83 -2.29
CA HIS A 100 1.36 16.41 -1.99
C HIS A 100 1.96 15.61 -3.15
N LEU A 101 2.54 14.45 -2.81
CA LEU A 101 3.10 13.47 -3.74
C LEU A 101 2.80 12.08 -3.23
N GLY A 102 2.22 11.23 -4.06
CA GLY A 102 2.08 9.79 -3.84
C GLY A 102 3.15 9.03 -4.61
N ILE A 103 3.67 7.97 -4.02
CA ILE A 103 4.59 7.03 -4.65
C ILE A 103 3.95 5.66 -4.57
N GLU A 104 3.62 5.06 -5.73
CA GLU A 104 2.95 3.77 -5.83
C GLU A 104 3.58 2.95 -6.95
N PRO A 105 4.06 1.71 -6.65
CA PRO A 105 4.69 0.85 -7.65
C PRO A 105 3.68 0.19 -8.61
N SER A 106 2.41 0.02 -8.21
CA SER A 106 1.37 -0.62 -9.02
C SER A 106 0.68 0.42 -9.90
N LYS A 107 1.10 0.52 -11.15
CA LYS A 107 0.65 1.55 -12.09
C LYS A 107 -0.87 1.63 -12.22
N ASN A 108 -1.57 0.50 -12.26
CA ASN A 108 -3.01 0.46 -12.44
C ASN A 108 -3.82 1.07 -11.28
N VAL A 109 -3.22 1.26 -10.12
CA VAL A 109 -3.87 1.93 -8.98
C VAL A 109 -3.32 3.34 -8.75
N ALA A 110 -2.14 3.65 -9.31
CA ALA A 110 -1.52 4.98 -9.20
C ALA A 110 -2.15 6.03 -10.14
N ASP A 111 -2.77 5.58 -11.25
CA ASP A 111 -3.43 6.41 -12.27
C ASP A 111 -4.87 6.75 -11.84
#